data_dc79beffe2837d5cc88a47e1e970b503
#
_entry.id   dc79beffe2837d5cc88a47e1e970b503
#
_cell.length_a   1.000
_cell.length_b   1.000
_cell.length_c   1.000
_cell.angle_alpha   90.00
_cell.angle_beta   90.00
_cell.angle_gamma   90.00
#
_symmetry.space_group_name_H-M   'P 1'
#
loop_
_entity.id
_entity.type
_entity.pdbx_description
1 polymer ?
#
loop_
_entity_poly.entity_id
_entity_poly.type
_entity_poly.pdbx_seq_one_letter_code
_entity_poly.pdbx_strand_id
1 'polypeptide(L)'
;MSWLEALILGLIQGLTEYLPVSSSGHLAIGSALFGIQGEENLAFTIVVHVATVCSTLVILWKEIDWIFRGLFKFRMNEETRYVINILISMIPIGIVGVFFKDYVEEIFGSGLLIVGCMLLLTAALLTFSYYYKPRQKEKISMKDALIIGIAQACAVMPGLSRSGSTIATGLLLGDNKAKLAQFSFLMVIPPILGEALLDGMKMMKGEDVVGDIPALSLIVGFMAAFIAGCLACKRMINIVKKGKLIYFAIYCAIAGLVTIILS
;
A
#
# COMPACT_ATOMS: atom_id res chain seq x y z
N MET A 1 16.18 15.73 8.47
CA MET A 1 14.73 15.97 8.20
C MET A 1 14.13 16.88 9.24
N SER A 2 13.51 17.99 8.85
CA SER A 2 12.79 18.91 9.75
C SER A 2 11.39 18.35 10.12
N TRP A 3 10.80 18.87 11.20
CA TRP A 3 9.45 18.48 11.61
C TRP A 3 8.37 18.85 10.57
N LEU A 4 8.58 19.92 9.78
CA LEU A 4 7.66 20.35 8.74
C LEU A 4 7.69 19.43 7.52
N GLU A 5 8.88 19.02 7.08
CA GLU A 5 9.06 18.00 6.03
C GLU A 5 8.41 16.68 6.45
N ALA A 6 8.65 16.25 7.69
CA ALA A 6 8.04 15.06 8.26
C ALA A 6 6.51 15.14 8.31
N LEU A 7 5.95 16.30 8.67
CA LEU A 7 4.50 16.55 8.64
C LEU A 7 3.93 16.38 7.23
N ILE A 8 4.55 17.02 6.25
CA ILE A 8 4.08 16.98 4.84
C ILE A 8 4.18 15.56 4.29
N LEU A 9 5.33 14.89 4.45
CA LEU A 9 5.52 13.52 3.98
C LEU A 9 4.61 12.54 4.71
N GLY A 10 4.38 12.72 6.01
CA GLY A 10 3.43 11.92 6.77
C GLY A 10 1.99 12.09 6.28
N LEU A 11 1.56 13.31 5.95
CA LEU A 11 0.25 13.57 5.34
C LEU A 11 0.14 12.92 3.96
N ILE A 12 1.19 13.05 3.13
CA ILE A 12 1.27 12.40 1.82
C ILE A 12 1.10 10.89 1.99
N GLN A 13 1.88 10.24 2.84
CA GLN A 13 1.79 8.82 3.10
C GLN A 13 0.38 8.40 3.54
N GLY A 14 -0.14 9.05 4.59
CA GLY A 14 -1.44 8.68 5.15
C GLY A 14 -2.59 8.81 4.14
N LEU A 15 -2.56 9.83 3.30
CA LEU A 15 -3.57 10.02 2.26
C LEU A 15 -3.40 9.01 1.12
N THR A 16 -2.19 8.85 0.60
CA THR A 16 -1.93 8.10 -0.64
C THR A 16 -1.83 6.59 -0.44
N GLU A 17 -1.64 6.09 0.78
CA GLU A 17 -1.56 4.66 1.07
C GLU A 17 -2.84 3.91 0.68
N TYR A 18 -4.00 4.49 0.99
CA TYR A 18 -5.30 3.88 0.70
C TYR A 18 -5.85 4.30 -0.66
N LEU A 19 -5.49 5.50 -1.11
CA LEU A 19 -5.88 5.97 -2.43
C LEU A 19 -5.08 5.19 -3.50
N PRO A 20 -5.70 4.83 -4.62
CA PRO A 20 -5.02 4.06 -5.66
C PRO A 20 -4.12 4.95 -6.52
N VAL A 21 -3.17 5.66 -5.87
CA VAL A 21 -2.29 6.67 -6.50
C VAL A 21 -0.80 6.46 -6.23
N SER A 22 -0.43 5.38 -5.54
CA SER A 22 0.95 5.03 -5.16
C SER A 22 1.56 5.93 -4.09
N SER A 23 1.52 5.48 -2.84
CA SER A 23 2.19 6.17 -1.71
C SER A 23 3.70 6.21 -1.90
N SER A 24 4.33 5.10 -2.30
CA SER A 24 5.77 5.03 -2.55
C SER A 24 6.22 6.02 -3.63
N GLY A 25 5.46 6.16 -4.72
CA GLY A 25 5.74 7.14 -5.76
C GLY A 25 5.65 8.57 -5.25
N HIS A 26 4.63 8.90 -4.46
CA HIS A 26 4.44 10.24 -3.89
C HIS A 26 5.48 10.56 -2.82
N LEU A 27 5.88 9.58 -2.00
CA LEU A 27 6.99 9.75 -1.06
C LEU A 27 8.31 9.98 -1.80
N ALA A 28 8.60 9.22 -2.86
CA ALA A 28 9.80 9.41 -3.67
C ALA A 28 9.86 10.82 -4.28
N ILE A 29 8.75 11.29 -4.85
CA ILE A 29 8.65 12.66 -5.39
C ILE A 29 8.83 13.69 -4.27
N GLY A 30 8.13 13.52 -3.16
CA GLY A 30 8.21 14.45 -2.02
C GLY A 30 9.59 14.49 -1.40
N SER A 31 10.24 13.34 -1.20
CA SER A 31 11.61 13.26 -0.70
C SER A 31 12.62 13.91 -1.65
N ALA A 32 12.46 13.70 -2.95
CA ALA A 32 13.31 14.36 -3.96
C ALA A 32 13.17 15.89 -3.94
N LEU A 33 11.94 16.41 -3.79
CA LEU A 33 11.68 17.85 -3.69
C LEU A 33 12.30 18.48 -2.44
N PHE A 34 12.37 17.73 -1.33
CA PHE A 34 12.99 18.18 -0.07
C PHE A 34 14.49 17.86 0.01
N GLY A 35 15.07 17.17 -0.98
CA GLY A 35 16.47 16.75 -0.98
C GLY A 35 16.80 15.68 0.07
N ILE A 36 15.80 14.94 0.53
CA ILE A 36 15.94 13.87 1.53
C ILE A 36 16.33 12.57 0.82
N GLN A 37 17.48 12.01 1.18
CA GLN A 37 18.04 10.80 0.54
C GLN A 37 18.62 9.83 1.56
N GLY A 38 18.88 8.59 1.12
CA GLY A 38 19.60 7.59 1.90
C GLY A 38 18.84 7.05 3.10
N GLU A 39 19.55 6.81 4.19
CA GLU A 39 19.05 6.15 5.40
C GLU A 39 17.93 6.92 6.08
N GLU A 40 17.98 8.26 6.10
CA GLU A 40 16.90 9.10 6.63
C GLU A 40 15.56 8.84 5.92
N ASN A 41 15.59 8.70 4.60
CA ASN A 41 14.39 8.43 3.83
C ASN A 41 13.82 7.03 4.14
N LEU A 42 14.68 6.03 4.26
CA LEU A 42 14.27 4.66 4.57
C LEU A 42 13.61 4.56 5.95
N ALA A 43 14.31 5.06 6.99
CA ALA A 43 13.81 5.01 8.37
C ALA A 43 12.47 5.75 8.54
N PHE A 44 12.35 6.93 7.95
CA PHE A 44 11.10 7.70 7.96
C PHE A 44 9.97 6.94 7.25
N THR A 45 10.26 6.35 6.09
CA THR A 45 9.29 5.56 5.30
C THR A 45 8.73 4.40 6.11
N ILE A 46 9.57 3.65 6.83
CA ILE A 46 9.12 2.57 7.72
C ILE A 46 8.16 3.09 8.78
N VAL A 47 8.52 4.19 9.45
CA VAL A 47 7.71 4.78 10.53
C VAL A 47 6.32 5.19 10.03
N VAL A 48 6.24 5.86 8.87
CA VAL A 48 4.95 6.30 8.33
C VAL A 48 4.11 5.15 7.75
N HIS A 49 4.75 4.06 7.26
CA HIS A 49 4.04 2.84 6.88
C HIS A 49 3.44 2.12 8.10
N VAL A 50 4.19 2.01 9.19
CA VAL A 50 3.66 1.46 10.46
C VAL A 50 2.49 2.31 10.95
N ALA A 51 2.56 3.64 10.84
CA ALA A 51 1.45 4.53 11.19
C ALA A 51 0.18 4.23 10.38
N THR A 52 0.32 3.97 9.07
CA THR A 52 -0.82 3.59 8.22
C THR A 52 -1.33 2.18 8.55
N VAL A 53 -0.49 1.23 8.91
CA VAL A 53 -0.97 -0.06 9.45
C VAL A 53 -1.80 0.16 10.72
N CYS A 54 -1.33 0.98 11.66
CA CYS A 54 -2.11 1.33 12.86
C CYS A 54 -3.47 1.95 12.49
N SER A 55 -3.53 2.84 11.49
CA SER A 55 -4.80 3.40 11.02
C SER A 55 -5.73 2.35 10.39
N THR A 56 -5.18 1.36 9.67
CA THR A 56 -5.94 0.21 9.15
C THR A 56 -6.54 -0.61 10.30
N LEU A 57 -5.73 -0.93 11.32
CA LEU A 57 -6.18 -1.69 12.50
C LEU A 57 -7.34 -0.99 13.20
N VAL A 58 -7.28 0.34 13.34
CA VAL A 58 -8.34 1.14 13.99
C VAL A 58 -9.60 1.17 13.14
N ILE A 59 -9.48 1.46 11.85
CA ILE A 59 -10.66 1.64 10.98
C ILE A 59 -11.33 0.31 10.65
N LEU A 60 -10.56 -0.77 10.48
CA LEU A 60 -11.06 -2.12 10.19
C LEU A 60 -11.13 -3.00 11.44
N TRP A 61 -11.19 -2.38 12.63
CA TRP A 61 -11.24 -3.13 13.89
C TRP A 61 -12.39 -4.16 13.94
N LYS A 62 -13.55 -3.82 13.39
CA LYS A 62 -14.71 -4.73 13.36
C LYS A 62 -14.45 -5.97 12.51
N GLU A 63 -13.79 -5.80 11.37
CA GLU A 63 -13.39 -6.88 10.48
C GLU A 63 -12.32 -7.75 11.12
N ILE A 64 -11.38 -7.14 11.81
CA ILE A 64 -10.32 -7.84 12.54
C ILE A 64 -10.91 -8.64 13.73
N ASP A 65 -11.78 -8.04 14.52
CA ASP A 65 -12.49 -8.73 15.61
C ASP A 65 -13.33 -9.91 15.08
N TRP A 66 -14.04 -9.71 13.96
CA TRP A 66 -14.78 -10.78 13.28
C TRP A 66 -13.86 -11.94 12.87
N ILE A 67 -12.69 -11.64 12.28
CA ILE A 67 -11.68 -12.64 11.91
C ILE A 67 -11.22 -13.42 13.15
N PHE A 68 -10.80 -12.71 14.20
CA PHE A 68 -10.30 -13.36 15.42
C PHE A 68 -11.35 -14.27 16.06
N ARG A 69 -12.57 -13.78 16.26
CA ARG A 69 -13.68 -14.58 16.83
C ARG A 69 -14.00 -15.80 15.98
N GLY A 70 -13.86 -15.72 14.67
CA GLY A 70 -14.09 -16.84 13.77
C GLY A 70 -12.99 -17.89 13.81
N LEU A 71 -11.71 -17.47 13.87
CA LEU A 71 -10.55 -18.36 13.95
C LEU A 71 -10.56 -19.21 15.22
N PHE A 72 -10.90 -18.61 16.37
CA PHE A 72 -10.98 -19.37 17.65
C PHE A 72 -12.08 -20.41 17.71
N LYS A 73 -12.98 -20.47 16.71
CA LYS A 73 -13.97 -21.57 16.60
C LYS A 73 -13.37 -22.86 16.03
N PHE A 74 -12.13 -22.83 15.54
CA PHE A 74 -11.40 -23.96 14.95
C PHE A 74 -12.23 -24.75 13.93
N ARG A 75 -13.00 -24.06 13.08
CA ARG A 75 -13.86 -24.63 12.03
C ARG A 75 -13.57 -23.95 10.71
N MET A 76 -13.86 -24.64 9.60
CA MET A 76 -13.77 -24.07 8.25
C MET A 76 -14.99 -23.16 7.97
N ASN A 77 -15.02 -22.01 8.62
CA ASN A 77 -16.03 -20.96 8.48
C ASN A 77 -15.61 -19.88 7.44
N GLU A 78 -16.41 -18.83 7.30
CA GLU A 78 -16.11 -17.72 6.38
C GLU A 78 -14.85 -16.95 6.79
N GLU A 79 -14.66 -16.75 8.09
CA GLU A 79 -13.50 -16.07 8.68
C GLU A 79 -12.19 -16.82 8.38
N THR A 80 -12.20 -18.14 8.59
CA THR A 80 -11.03 -19.00 8.30
C THR A 80 -10.71 -18.97 6.80
N ARG A 81 -11.71 -19.05 5.93
CA ARG A 81 -11.51 -18.93 4.48
C ARG A 81 -10.96 -17.56 4.09
N TYR A 82 -11.41 -16.50 4.75
CA TYR A 82 -10.92 -15.14 4.51
C TYR A 82 -9.44 -15.03 4.86
N VAL A 83 -9.02 -15.58 6.00
CA VAL A 83 -7.60 -15.62 6.39
C VAL A 83 -6.77 -16.47 5.43
N ILE A 84 -7.28 -17.64 5.02
CA ILE A 84 -6.62 -18.47 4.02
C ILE A 84 -6.41 -17.67 2.70
N ASN A 85 -7.41 -16.91 2.26
CA ASN A 85 -7.27 -16.07 1.08
C ASN A 85 -6.21 -14.98 1.26
N ILE A 86 -6.12 -14.34 2.44
CA ILE A 86 -5.03 -13.42 2.76
C ILE A 86 -3.69 -14.14 2.67
N LEU A 87 -3.53 -15.31 3.30
CA LEU A 87 -2.28 -16.07 3.28
C LEU A 87 -1.88 -16.50 1.85
N ILE A 88 -2.85 -16.95 1.04
CA ILE A 88 -2.60 -17.27 -0.37
C ILE A 88 -2.13 -16.04 -1.13
N SER A 89 -2.73 -14.88 -0.89
CA SER A 89 -2.32 -13.62 -1.53
C SER A 89 -0.92 -13.13 -1.10
N MET A 90 -0.40 -13.64 0.04
CA MET A 90 0.95 -13.35 0.51
C MET A 90 2.04 -14.15 -0.22
N ILE A 91 1.70 -15.30 -0.82
CA ILE A 91 2.68 -16.18 -1.46
C ILE A 91 3.49 -15.45 -2.54
N PRO A 92 2.87 -14.75 -3.53
CA PRO A 92 3.61 -14.06 -4.57
C PRO A 92 4.53 -12.96 -4.04
N ILE A 93 4.05 -12.14 -3.09
CA ILE A 93 4.86 -11.05 -2.51
C ILE A 93 5.99 -11.62 -1.64
N GLY A 94 5.76 -12.72 -0.94
CA GLY A 94 6.80 -13.43 -0.18
C GLY A 94 7.92 -13.96 -1.10
N ILE A 95 7.57 -14.51 -2.27
CA ILE A 95 8.56 -14.93 -3.27
C ILE A 95 9.39 -13.73 -3.73
N VAL A 96 8.74 -12.61 -4.05
CA VAL A 96 9.47 -11.39 -4.47
C VAL A 96 10.39 -10.88 -3.35
N GLY A 97 9.90 -10.80 -2.11
CA GLY A 97 10.70 -10.31 -0.98
C GLY A 97 11.89 -11.19 -0.62
N VAL A 98 11.82 -12.52 -0.88
CA VAL A 98 12.92 -13.44 -0.57
C VAL A 98 13.91 -13.57 -1.72
N PHE A 99 13.44 -13.68 -2.97
CA PHE A 99 14.29 -14.02 -4.11
C PHE A 99 14.66 -12.83 -5.01
N PHE A 100 13.94 -11.73 -4.92
CA PHE A 100 14.10 -10.58 -5.83
C PHE A 100 14.33 -9.26 -5.09
N LYS A 101 14.70 -9.31 -3.81
CA LYS A 101 14.90 -8.13 -2.98
C LYS A 101 15.91 -7.15 -3.59
N ASP A 102 17.08 -7.64 -3.99
CA ASP A 102 18.16 -6.83 -4.55
C ASP A 102 17.73 -6.10 -5.84
N TYR A 103 16.97 -6.79 -6.72
CA TYR A 103 16.41 -6.18 -7.92
C TYR A 103 15.39 -5.09 -7.60
N VAL A 104 14.59 -5.30 -6.55
CA VAL A 104 13.61 -4.29 -6.11
C VAL A 104 14.35 -3.06 -5.60
N GLU A 105 15.38 -3.22 -4.77
CA GLU A 105 16.19 -2.12 -4.25
C GLU A 105 16.89 -1.35 -5.39
N GLU A 106 17.44 -2.03 -6.39
CA GLU A 106 18.02 -1.40 -7.59
C GLU A 106 16.99 -0.56 -8.36
N ILE A 107 15.77 -1.08 -8.53
CA ILE A 107 14.69 -0.35 -9.21
C ILE A 107 14.26 0.88 -8.41
N PHE A 108 14.21 0.81 -7.09
CA PHE A 108 13.93 1.99 -6.26
C PHE A 108 15.00 3.08 -6.42
N GLY A 109 16.26 2.70 -6.67
CA GLY A 109 17.36 3.63 -6.96
C GLY A 109 17.39 4.21 -8.38
N SER A 110 16.54 3.74 -9.30
CA SER A 110 16.61 4.07 -10.74
C SER A 110 15.95 5.42 -11.12
N GLY A 111 15.51 6.21 -10.14
CA GLY A 111 15.05 7.58 -10.35
C GLY A 111 13.56 7.76 -10.63
N LEU A 112 13.17 9.02 -10.83
CA LEU A 112 11.75 9.41 -10.94
C LEU A 112 11.10 9.00 -12.26
N LEU A 113 11.86 8.74 -13.30
CA LEU A 113 11.32 8.29 -14.60
C LEU A 113 10.50 6.98 -14.46
N ILE A 114 11.03 6.01 -13.72
CA ILE A 114 10.31 4.75 -13.47
C ILE A 114 9.05 5.01 -12.65
N VAL A 115 9.11 5.86 -11.64
CA VAL A 115 7.95 6.27 -10.85
C VAL A 115 6.85 6.83 -11.75
N GLY A 116 7.20 7.73 -12.67
CA GLY A 116 6.26 8.31 -13.61
C GLY A 116 5.62 7.27 -14.55
N CYS A 117 6.43 6.36 -15.12
CA CYS A 117 5.92 5.28 -15.96
C CYS A 117 4.97 4.35 -15.20
N MET A 118 5.29 4.02 -13.94
CA MET A 118 4.46 3.16 -13.11
C MET A 118 3.16 3.85 -12.65
N LEU A 119 3.16 5.18 -12.47
CA LEU A 119 1.94 5.96 -12.28
C LEU A 119 1.03 5.89 -13.52
N LEU A 120 1.58 5.97 -14.72
CA LEU A 120 0.81 5.80 -15.96
C LEU A 120 0.23 4.38 -16.09
N LEU A 121 0.98 3.36 -15.69
CA LEU A 121 0.47 1.99 -15.64
C LEU A 121 -0.68 1.85 -14.62
N THR A 122 -0.55 2.48 -13.45
CA THR A 122 -1.65 2.57 -12.47
C THR A 122 -2.89 3.21 -13.09
N ALA A 123 -2.72 4.33 -13.81
CA ALA A 123 -3.82 5.01 -14.51
C ALA A 123 -4.50 4.09 -15.53
N ALA A 124 -3.73 3.35 -16.32
CA ALA A 124 -4.24 2.38 -17.29
C ALA A 124 -5.05 1.26 -16.62
N LEU A 125 -4.51 0.65 -15.55
CA LEU A 125 -5.19 -0.40 -14.79
C LEU A 125 -6.53 0.09 -14.19
N LEU A 126 -6.53 1.26 -13.57
CA LEU A 126 -7.75 1.85 -12.99
C LEU A 126 -8.77 2.19 -14.06
N THR A 127 -8.35 2.74 -15.20
CA THR A 127 -9.21 3.04 -16.34
C THR A 127 -9.84 1.76 -16.88
N PHE A 128 -9.05 0.72 -17.11
CA PHE A 128 -9.54 -0.56 -17.60
C PHE A 128 -10.54 -1.18 -16.62
N SER A 129 -10.25 -1.17 -15.32
CA SER A 129 -11.17 -1.69 -14.29
C SER A 129 -12.48 -0.89 -14.17
N TYR A 130 -12.47 0.38 -14.56
CA TYR A 130 -13.68 1.22 -14.55
C TYR A 130 -14.65 0.86 -15.70
N TYR A 131 -14.11 0.62 -16.90
CA TYR A 131 -14.93 0.31 -18.08
C TYR A 131 -15.32 -1.15 -18.17
N TYR A 132 -14.44 -2.08 -17.78
CA TYR A 132 -14.71 -3.51 -17.79
C TYR A 132 -15.53 -3.91 -16.55
N LYS A 133 -16.75 -4.41 -16.76
CA LYS A 133 -17.69 -4.77 -15.71
C LYS A 133 -18.09 -6.24 -15.81
N PRO A 134 -17.31 -7.17 -15.28
CA PRO A 134 -17.65 -8.58 -15.28
C PRO A 134 -18.85 -8.87 -14.38
N ARG A 135 -19.41 -10.10 -14.53
CA ARG A 135 -20.46 -10.57 -13.61
C ARG A 135 -19.93 -10.60 -12.18
N GLN A 136 -20.67 -9.96 -11.26
CA GLN A 136 -20.23 -9.87 -9.86
C GLN A 136 -20.35 -11.22 -9.14
N LYS A 137 -19.30 -11.52 -8.35
CA LYS A 137 -19.21 -12.64 -7.41
C LYS A 137 -19.52 -12.16 -5.99
N GLU A 138 -20.12 -13.01 -5.17
CA GLU A 138 -20.41 -12.69 -3.77
C GLU A 138 -19.18 -12.78 -2.86
N LYS A 139 -18.23 -13.68 -3.19
CA LYS A 139 -17.06 -14.01 -2.36
C LYS A 139 -15.80 -14.06 -3.21
N ILE A 140 -14.69 -13.61 -2.63
CA ILE A 140 -13.36 -13.75 -3.20
C ILE A 140 -12.97 -15.24 -3.10
N SER A 141 -12.64 -15.87 -4.22
CA SER A 141 -12.17 -17.25 -4.26
C SER A 141 -10.67 -17.34 -3.96
N MET A 142 -10.15 -18.53 -3.64
CA MET A 142 -8.70 -18.75 -3.47
C MET A 142 -7.91 -18.43 -4.74
N LYS A 143 -8.48 -18.71 -5.92
CA LYS A 143 -7.87 -18.36 -7.22
C LYS A 143 -7.82 -16.84 -7.40
N ASP A 144 -8.91 -16.14 -7.09
CA ASP A 144 -8.95 -14.67 -7.17
C ASP A 144 -7.94 -14.06 -6.18
N ALA A 145 -7.87 -14.59 -4.94
CA ALA A 145 -6.90 -14.16 -3.94
C ALA A 145 -5.44 -14.32 -4.42
N LEU A 146 -5.11 -15.44 -5.08
CA LEU A 146 -3.78 -15.64 -5.67
C LEU A 146 -3.49 -14.63 -6.79
N ILE A 147 -4.44 -14.39 -7.70
CA ILE A 147 -4.27 -13.43 -8.79
C ILE A 147 -4.13 -11.99 -8.25
N ILE A 148 -4.92 -11.63 -7.24
CA ILE A 148 -4.76 -10.35 -6.53
C ILE A 148 -3.39 -10.27 -5.85
N GLY A 149 -2.90 -11.39 -5.28
CA GLY A 149 -1.57 -11.49 -4.70
C GLY A 149 -0.45 -11.30 -5.72
N ILE A 150 -0.60 -11.81 -6.95
CA ILE A 150 0.34 -11.55 -8.06
C ILE A 150 0.35 -10.06 -8.41
N ALA A 151 -0.83 -9.44 -8.50
CA ALA A 151 -0.91 -7.99 -8.73
C ALA A 151 -0.26 -7.19 -7.61
N GLN A 152 -0.38 -7.63 -6.33
CA GLN A 152 0.33 -7.04 -5.21
C GLN A 152 1.85 -7.18 -5.37
N ALA A 153 2.34 -8.35 -5.77
CA ALA A 153 3.76 -8.60 -5.98
C ALA A 153 4.34 -7.72 -7.11
N CYS A 154 3.60 -7.54 -8.21
CA CYS A 154 4.00 -6.59 -9.26
C CYS A 154 4.02 -5.15 -8.74
N ALA A 155 3.15 -4.80 -7.80
CA ALA A 155 3.03 -3.46 -7.24
C ALA A 155 4.09 -3.12 -6.17
N VAL A 156 5.13 -3.93 -6.03
CA VAL A 156 6.38 -3.56 -5.33
C VAL A 156 7.11 -2.46 -6.09
N MET A 157 6.93 -2.36 -7.41
CA MET A 157 7.55 -1.31 -8.24
C MET A 157 7.15 0.09 -7.76
N PRO A 158 8.13 1.02 -7.56
CA PRO A 158 7.84 2.38 -7.12
C PRO A 158 7.00 3.12 -8.15
N GLY A 159 5.92 3.77 -7.71
CA GLY A 159 4.96 4.41 -8.62
C GLY A 159 3.77 3.52 -9.01
N LEU A 160 3.89 2.20 -8.97
CA LEU A 160 2.74 1.31 -9.16
C LEU A 160 1.93 1.21 -7.86
N SER A 161 0.70 1.69 -7.91
CA SER A 161 -0.16 1.69 -6.72
C SER A 161 -0.54 0.28 -6.31
N ARG A 162 -0.13 -0.15 -5.11
CA ARG A 162 -0.50 -1.45 -4.55
C ARG A 162 -2.02 -1.57 -4.36
N SER A 163 -2.64 -0.61 -3.67
CA SER A 163 -4.09 -0.57 -3.50
C SER A 163 -4.82 -0.44 -4.85
N GLY A 164 -4.29 0.34 -5.79
CA GLY A 164 -4.79 0.45 -7.15
C GLY A 164 -4.76 -0.87 -7.89
N SER A 165 -3.63 -1.57 -7.89
CA SER A 165 -3.44 -2.85 -8.59
C SER A 165 -4.31 -3.96 -8.01
N THR A 166 -4.34 -4.12 -6.68
CA THR A 166 -5.14 -5.17 -6.03
C THR A 166 -6.63 -4.94 -6.18
N ILE A 167 -7.10 -3.69 -6.01
CA ILE A 167 -8.51 -3.35 -6.18
C ILE A 167 -8.92 -3.46 -7.66
N ALA A 168 -8.13 -2.93 -8.59
CA ALA A 168 -8.42 -3.05 -10.03
C ALA A 168 -8.49 -4.51 -10.47
N THR A 169 -7.53 -5.34 -10.06
CA THR A 169 -7.50 -6.78 -10.38
C THR A 169 -8.74 -7.49 -9.84
N GLY A 170 -9.11 -7.29 -8.58
CA GLY A 170 -10.30 -7.92 -8.00
C GLY A 170 -11.60 -7.44 -8.69
N LEU A 171 -11.68 -6.17 -9.10
CA LEU A 171 -12.82 -5.67 -9.89
C LEU A 171 -12.89 -6.35 -11.27
N LEU A 172 -11.75 -6.55 -11.93
CA LEU A 172 -11.66 -7.24 -13.23
C LEU A 172 -12.03 -8.72 -13.12
N LEU A 173 -11.75 -9.35 -11.98
CA LEU A 173 -12.19 -10.72 -11.66
C LEU A 173 -13.67 -10.81 -11.30
N GLY A 174 -14.34 -9.67 -11.06
CA GLY A 174 -15.74 -9.61 -10.70
C GLY A 174 -16.01 -9.73 -9.20
N ASP A 175 -15.00 -9.53 -8.35
CA ASP A 175 -15.17 -9.60 -6.91
C ASP A 175 -16.04 -8.47 -6.35
N ASN A 176 -16.71 -8.74 -5.23
CA ASN A 176 -17.62 -7.80 -4.59
C ASN A 176 -16.90 -6.52 -4.15
N LYS A 177 -17.28 -5.39 -4.70
CA LYS A 177 -16.67 -4.06 -4.45
C LYS A 177 -16.57 -3.72 -2.95
N ALA A 178 -17.59 -4.08 -2.17
CA ALA A 178 -17.64 -3.74 -0.75
C ALA A 178 -16.62 -4.54 0.07
N LYS A 179 -16.39 -5.81 -0.28
CA LYS A 179 -15.45 -6.71 0.40
C LYS A 179 -14.02 -6.52 -0.12
N LEU A 180 -13.86 -6.14 -1.38
CA LEU A 180 -12.57 -6.05 -2.06
C LEU A 180 -11.65 -4.97 -1.45
N ALA A 181 -12.19 -3.78 -1.15
CA ALA A 181 -11.40 -2.73 -0.52
C ALA A 181 -10.89 -3.15 0.87
N GLN A 182 -11.74 -3.79 1.67
CA GLN A 182 -11.35 -4.33 2.98
C GLN A 182 -10.29 -5.42 2.85
N PHE A 183 -10.49 -6.34 1.90
CA PHE A 183 -9.51 -7.40 1.61
C PHE A 183 -8.16 -6.82 1.19
N SER A 184 -8.15 -5.87 0.26
CA SER A 184 -6.95 -5.18 -0.21
C SER A 184 -6.19 -4.46 0.93
N PHE A 185 -6.91 -3.85 1.87
CA PHE A 185 -6.27 -3.15 3.00
C PHE A 185 -5.83 -4.09 4.13
N LEU A 186 -6.49 -5.21 4.33
CA LEU A 186 -6.09 -6.19 5.33
C LEU A 186 -4.91 -7.06 4.86
N MET A 187 -4.89 -7.42 3.56
CA MET A 187 -3.81 -8.26 3.01
C MET A 187 -2.44 -7.57 3.02
N VAL A 188 -2.39 -6.25 3.18
CA VAL A 188 -1.15 -5.49 3.21
C VAL A 188 -0.50 -5.42 4.59
N ILE A 189 -1.26 -5.69 5.64
CA ILE A 189 -0.77 -5.62 7.03
C ILE A 189 0.41 -6.57 7.27
N PRO A 190 0.34 -7.88 6.92
CA PRO A 190 1.45 -8.79 7.16
C PRO A 190 2.76 -8.40 6.46
N PRO A 191 2.78 -8.01 5.17
CA PRO A 191 4.02 -7.56 4.51
C PRO A 191 4.66 -6.35 5.18
N ILE A 192 3.88 -5.31 5.49
CA ILE A 192 4.40 -4.08 6.12
C ILE A 192 4.93 -4.40 7.53
N LEU A 193 4.21 -5.18 8.32
CA LEU A 193 4.68 -5.57 9.64
C LEU A 193 5.91 -6.48 9.56
N GLY A 194 5.98 -7.35 8.56
CA GLY A 194 7.15 -8.19 8.30
C GLY A 194 8.38 -7.36 7.96
N GLU A 195 8.26 -6.38 7.07
CA GLU A 195 9.32 -5.44 6.72
C GLU A 195 9.77 -4.64 7.95
N ALA A 196 8.84 -4.00 8.67
CA ALA A 196 9.14 -3.24 9.87
C ALA A 196 9.82 -4.09 10.97
N LEU A 197 9.46 -5.37 11.10
CA LEU A 197 10.11 -6.29 12.04
C LEU A 197 11.54 -6.61 11.60
N LEU A 198 11.76 -6.91 10.33
CA LEU A 198 13.10 -7.20 9.80
C LEU A 198 14.05 -6.00 9.97
N ASP A 199 13.58 -4.81 9.66
CA ASP A 199 14.36 -3.59 9.80
C ASP A 199 14.59 -3.23 11.27
N GLY A 200 13.59 -3.43 12.14
CA GLY A 200 13.75 -3.33 13.57
C GLY A 200 14.81 -4.31 14.14
N MET A 201 14.90 -5.52 13.59
CA MET A 201 15.92 -6.48 13.97
C MET A 201 17.33 -6.05 13.50
N LYS A 202 17.47 -5.41 12.34
CA LYS A 202 18.74 -4.84 11.87
C LYS A 202 19.20 -3.71 12.80
N MET A 203 18.29 -2.80 13.16
CA MET A 203 18.56 -1.74 14.14
C MET A 203 19.09 -2.30 15.47
N MET A 204 18.48 -3.36 15.98
CA MET A 204 18.94 -4.00 17.23
C MET A 204 20.34 -4.64 17.10
N LYS A 205 20.78 -5.00 15.89
CA LYS A 205 22.13 -5.51 15.62
C LYS A 205 23.18 -4.42 15.44
N GLY A 206 22.79 -3.15 15.55
CA GLY A 206 23.69 -2.01 15.38
C GLY A 206 23.97 -1.65 13.92
N GLU A 207 23.16 -2.15 12.99
CA GLU A 207 23.14 -1.68 11.61
C GLU A 207 22.35 -0.35 11.63
N ASP A 208 23.02 0.77 11.34
CA ASP A 208 22.42 2.11 11.37
C ASP A 208 21.31 2.24 10.31
N VAL A 209 20.07 2.04 10.73
CA VAL A 209 18.88 2.18 9.87
C VAL A 209 18.15 3.50 10.12
N VAL A 210 18.40 4.18 11.26
CA VAL A 210 17.58 5.35 11.68
C VAL A 210 18.13 6.68 11.19
N GLY A 211 19.43 6.76 10.85
CA GLY A 211 20.05 8.05 10.53
C GLY A 211 19.89 9.07 11.67
N ASP A 212 20.29 10.31 11.44
CA ASP A 212 20.19 11.42 12.41
C ASP A 212 18.81 12.13 12.38
N ILE A 213 17.69 11.37 12.29
CA ILE A 213 16.36 11.99 12.28
C ILE A 213 15.95 12.35 13.69
N PRO A 214 15.60 13.63 13.97
CA PRO A 214 15.09 14.04 15.27
C PRO A 214 13.83 13.26 15.66
N ALA A 215 13.76 12.77 16.90
CA ALA A 215 12.58 12.02 17.38
C ALA A 215 11.27 12.81 17.22
N LEU A 216 11.32 14.13 17.35
CA LEU A 216 10.15 14.99 17.08
C LEU A 216 9.63 14.83 15.65
N SER A 217 10.53 14.80 14.65
CA SER A 217 10.16 14.63 13.23
C SER A 217 9.50 13.27 12.99
N LEU A 218 10.03 12.20 13.59
CA LEU A 218 9.42 10.86 13.52
C LEU A 218 8.02 10.82 14.14
N ILE A 219 7.84 11.43 15.31
CA ILE A 219 6.53 11.49 15.99
C ILE A 219 5.54 12.31 15.17
N VAL A 220 5.94 13.47 14.65
CA VAL A 220 5.07 14.32 13.82
C VAL A 220 4.67 13.59 12.53
N GLY A 221 5.62 12.98 11.85
CA GLY A 221 5.36 12.19 10.65
C GLY A 221 4.43 11.01 10.90
N PHE A 222 4.68 10.26 11.98
CA PHE A 222 3.82 9.16 12.41
C PHE A 222 2.38 9.62 12.66
N MET A 223 2.19 10.65 13.47
CA MET A 223 0.86 11.17 13.81
C MET A 223 0.12 11.73 12.61
N ALA A 224 0.83 12.43 11.71
CA ALA A 224 0.28 12.93 10.46
C ALA A 224 -0.20 11.77 9.56
N ALA A 225 0.64 10.75 9.36
CA ALA A 225 0.31 9.57 8.57
C ALA A 225 -0.85 8.77 9.18
N PHE A 226 -0.86 8.61 10.51
CA PHE A 226 -1.92 7.90 11.22
C PHE A 226 -3.28 8.60 11.06
N ILE A 227 -3.35 9.90 11.34
CA ILE A 227 -4.61 10.65 11.29
C ILE A 227 -5.13 10.75 9.86
N ALA A 228 -4.26 11.13 8.91
CA ALA A 228 -4.61 11.19 7.48
C ALA A 228 -5.01 9.81 6.96
N GLY A 229 -4.32 8.75 7.39
CA GLY A 229 -4.62 7.36 7.06
C GLY A 229 -5.99 6.91 7.54
N CYS A 230 -6.37 7.23 8.77
CA CYS A 230 -7.72 6.94 9.29
C CYS A 230 -8.82 7.57 8.40
N LEU A 231 -8.63 8.84 8.03
CA LEU A 231 -9.60 9.55 7.18
C LEU A 231 -9.65 8.97 5.77
N ALA A 232 -8.48 8.71 5.17
CA ALA A 232 -8.36 8.18 3.82
C ALA A 232 -8.91 6.75 3.72
N CYS A 233 -8.56 5.85 4.64
CA CYS A 233 -9.05 4.48 4.69
C CYS A 233 -10.59 4.42 4.71
N LYS A 234 -11.20 5.15 5.66
CA LYS A 234 -12.67 5.22 5.79
C LYS A 234 -13.35 5.74 4.52
N ARG A 235 -12.79 6.80 3.91
CA ARG A 235 -13.34 7.39 2.67
C ARG A 235 -13.16 6.47 1.48
N MET A 236 -12.00 5.82 1.37
CA MET A 236 -11.67 4.97 0.22
C MET A 236 -12.57 3.75 0.12
N ILE A 237 -12.91 3.09 1.23
CA ILE A 237 -13.89 1.99 1.26
C ILE A 237 -15.21 2.42 0.60
N ASN A 238 -15.69 3.62 0.91
CA ASN A 238 -16.92 4.14 0.33
C ASN A 238 -16.78 4.51 -1.16
N ILE A 239 -15.60 5.00 -1.59
CA ILE A 239 -15.33 5.35 -2.99
C ILE A 239 -15.31 4.08 -3.86
N VAL A 240 -14.65 3.02 -3.38
CA VAL A 240 -14.61 1.72 -4.09
C VAL A 240 -16.03 1.13 -4.22
N LYS A 241 -16.82 1.16 -3.14
CA LYS A 241 -18.23 0.72 -3.18
C LYS A 241 -19.03 1.46 -4.26
N LYS A 242 -18.80 2.76 -4.44
CA LYS A 242 -19.47 3.59 -5.45
C LYS A 242 -18.88 3.42 -6.86
N GLY A 243 -17.74 2.73 -7.02
CA GLY A 243 -17.07 2.50 -8.30
C GLY A 243 -16.47 3.76 -8.94
N LYS A 244 -16.13 4.78 -8.16
CA LYS A 244 -15.62 6.07 -8.66
C LYS A 244 -14.08 6.11 -8.76
N LEU A 245 -13.45 5.05 -9.30
CA LEU A 245 -11.99 4.95 -9.40
C LEU A 245 -11.41 5.76 -10.56
N ILE A 246 -12.24 6.19 -11.53
CA ILE A 246 -11.76 6.91 -12.71
C ILE A 246 -11.08 8.25 -12.38
N TYR A 247 -11.49 8.92 -11.30
CA TYR A 247 -10.86 10.16 -10.87
C TYR A 247 -9.39 9.96 -10.47
N PHE A 248 -9.08 8.82 -9.85
CA PHE A 248 -7.71 8.48 -9.51
C PHE A 248 -6.89 8.07 -10.74
N ALA A 249 -7.53 7.45 -11.75
CA ALA A 249 -6.87 7.18 -13.01
C ALA A 249 -6.42 8.47 -13.71
N ILE A 250 -7.29 9.47 -13.76
CA ILE A 250 -6.96 10.79 -14.35
C ILE A 250 -5.83 11.44 -13.54
N TYR A 251 -5.92 11.43 -12.20
CA TYR A 251 -4.88 11.95 -11.34
C TYR A 251 -3.52 11.27 -11.59
N CYS A 252 -3.47 9.93 -11.60
CA CYS A 252 -2.24 9.18 -11.86
C CYS A 252 -1.66 9.46 -13.25
N ALA A 253 -2.52 9.65 -14.26
CA ALA A 253 -2.07 10.01 -15.61
C ALA A 253 -1.38 11.38 -15.61
N ILE A 254 -1.98 12.39 -14.97
CA ILE A 254 -1.39 13.73 -14.88
C ILE A 254 -0.11 13.70 -14.04
N ALA A 255 -0.15 13.10 -12.85
CA ALA A 255 1.01 13.00 -11.97
C ALA A 255 2.17 12.24 -12.64
N GLY A 256 1.88 11.13 -13.34
CA GLY A 256 2.87 10.35 -14.07
C GLY A 256 3.54 11.15 -15.20
N LEU A 257 2.75 11.86 -16.00
CA LEU A 257 3.28 12.73 -17.07
C LEU A 257 4.16 13.85 -16.50
N VAL A 258 3.69 14.52 -15.46
CA VAL A 258 4.48 15.59 -14.80
C VAL A 258 5.79 15.02 -14.24
N THR A 259 5.75 13.87 -13.59
CA THR A 259 6.95 13.23 -13.04
C THR A 259 7.95 12.86 -14.14
N ILE A 260 7.50 12.36 -15.31
CA ILE A 260 8.37 12.04 -16.45
C ILE A 260 9.00 13.31 -17.04
N ILE A 261 8.24 14.41 -17.12
CA ILE A 261 8.75 15.67 -17.69
C ILE A 261 9.80 16.31 -16.76
N LEU A 262 9.68 16.10 -15.45
CA LEU A 262 10.56 16.68 -14.44
C LEU A 262 11.74 15.76 -14.05
N SER A 263 11.78 14.52 -14.54
CA SER A 263 12.87 13.57 -14.32
C SER A 263 13.98 13.76 -15.35
#